data_71b26528d7a5e076e85d64232a85a904
#
_entry.id   71b26528d7a5e076e85d64232a85a904
#
_cell.length_a   1.000
_cell.length_b   1.000
_cell.length_c   1.000
_cell.angle_alpha   90.00
_cell.angle_beta   90.00
_cell.angle_gamma   90.00
#
_symmetry.space_group_name_H-M   'P 1'
#
loop_
_entity.id
_entity.type
_entity.pdbx_description
1 polymer ?
#
loop_
_entity_poly.entity_id
_entity_poly.type
_entity_poly.pdbx_seq_one_letter_code
_entity_poly.pdbx_strand_id
1 'polypeptide(L)'
;MKIADFLAPADVKIDAASTDKKQPLAELAREAAAKIGIGADRIAAEVLKREELGSTGVGGGVAIPHARFQQAKAPFGLLARLKKPIDYDAVDGKPVDIVSLLLLPEGSGGEQQLGALASIARKLRTPAVTAALRGARDSMDMYRTLTSD
;
A
#
# COMPACT_ATOMS: atom_id res chain seq x y z
N MET A 1 -5.99 11.05 -10.72
CA MET A 1 -5.36 9.77 -11.11
C MET A 1 -6.21 8.62 -10.59
N LYS A 2 -6.53 7.68 -11.45
CA LYS A 2 -7.32 6.51 -11.08
C LYS A 2 -6.43 5.44 -10.47
N ILE A 3 -6.95 4.65 -9.56
CA ILE A 3 -6.19 3.58 -8.90
C ILE A 3 -5.66 2.58 -9.93
N ALA A 4 -6.43 2.26 -10.97
CA ALA A 4 -5.99 1.37 -12.04
C ALA A 4 -4.77 1.90 -12.82
N ASP A 5 -4.44 3.19 -12.71
CA ASP A 5 -3.27 3.76 -13.35
C ASP A 5 -1.96 3.35 -12.67
N PHE A 6 -2.01 2.94 -11.39
CA PHE A 6 -0.80 2.60 -10.64
C PHE A 6 -0.89 1.25 -9.90
N LEU A 7 -2.03 0.57 -9.96
CA LEU A 7 -2.22 -0.74 -9.33
C LEU A 7 -2.69 -1.73 -10.38
N ALA A 8 -1.95 -2.82 -10.57
CA ALA A 8 -2.33 -3.89 -11.50
C ALA A 8 -2.94 -5.08 -10.73
N PRO A 9 -3.76 -5.91 -11.38
CA PRO A 9 -4.33 -7.10 -10.71
C PRO A 9 -3.27 -8.03 -10.11
N ALA A 10 -2.12 -8.19 -10.78
CA ALA A 10 -1.04 -9.06 -10.31
C ALA A 10 -0.36 -8.53 -9.04
N ASP A 11 -0.58 -7.28 -8.68
CA ASP A 11 0.05 -6.62 -7.55
C ASP A 11 -0.87 -6.54 -6.32
N VAL A 12 -1.95 -7.32 -6.33
CA VAL A 12 -2.87 -7.46 -5.21
C VAL A 12 -2.65 -8.83 -4.57
N LYS A 13 -2.34 -8.84 -3.28
CA LYS A 13 -2.02 -10.04 -2.51
C LYS A 13 -3.10 -10.32 -1.49
N ILE A 14 -3.51 -11.59 -1.40
CA ILE A 14 -4.52 -12.02 -0.44
C ILE A 14 -3.85 -12.90 0.63
N ASP A 15 -4.30 -12.72 1.86
CA ASP A 15 -3.86 -13.50 3.02
C ASP A 15 -2.34 -13.58 3.18
N ALA A 16 -1.68 -12.43 3.01
CA ALA A 16 -0.24 -12.33 3.17
C ALA A 16 0.18 -12.63 4.62
N ALA A 17 1.27 -13.40 4.77
CA ALA A 17 1.80 -13.72 6.09
C ALA A 17 2.28 -12.46 6.80
N SER A 18 1.97 -12.35 8.10
CA SER A 18 2.34 -11.18 8.87
C SER A 18 2.52 -11.55 10.34
N THR A 19 3.74 -11.37 10.85
CA THR A 19 4.07 -11.56 12.27
C THR A 19 4.25 -10.22 12.97
N ASP A 20 4.72 -9.20 12.24
CA ASP A 20 4.92 -7.85 12.74
C ASP A 20 4.82 -6.85 11.60
N LYS A 21 5.07 -5.57 11.89
CA LYS A 21 5.03 -4.48 10.91
C LYS A 21 6.06 -4.63 9.80
N LYS A 22 7.25 -5.14 10.12
CA LYS A 22 8.37 -5.22 9.16
C LYS A 22 8.19 -6.31 8.12
N GLN A 23 7.59 -7.43 8.48
CA GLN A 23 7.46 -8.56 7.57
C GLN A 23 6.68 -8.24 6.30
N PRO A 24 5.45 -7.71 6.37
CA PRO A 24 4.71 -7.40 5.15
C PRO A 24 5.37 -6.29 4.33
N LEU A 25 6.01 -5.32 4.98
CA LEU A 25 6.72 -4.25 4.27
C LEU A 25 7.91 -4.81 3.49
N ALA A 26 8.67 -5.73 4.08
CA ALA A 26 9.80 -6.36 3.40
C ALA A 26 9.35 -7.21 2.22
N GLU A 27 8.27 -7.96 2.37
CA GLU A 27 7.73 -8.79 1.29
C GLU A 27 7.20 -7.94 0.12
N LEU A 28 6.47 -6.87 0.42
CA LEU A 28 5.99 -5.95 -0.61
C LEU A 28 7.15 -5.25 -1.31
N ALA A 29 8.20 -4.91 -0.57
CA ALA A 29 9.40 -4.31 -1.16
C ALA A 29 10.07 -5.26 -2.16
N ARG A 30 10.16 -6.54 -1.85
CA ARG A 30 10.71 -7.55 -2.78
C ARG A 30 9.88 -7.66 -4.05
N GLU A 31 8.57 -7.64 -3.91
CA GLU A 31 7.67 -7.70 -5.07
C GLU A 31 7.78 -6.44 -5.95
N ALA A 32 7.84 -5.27 -5.32
CA ALA A 32 8.03 -4.02 -6.03
C ALA A 32 9.37 -3.99 -6.77
N ALA A 33 10.44 -4.46 -6.13
CA ALA A 33 11.77 -4.50 -6.72
C ALA A 33 11.80 -5.28 -8.04
N ALA A 34 11.08 -6.40 -8.07
CA ALA A 34 10.98 -7.23 -9.28
C ALA A 34 10.27 -6.50 -10.43
N LYS A 35 9.40 -5.54 -10.12
CA LYS A 35 8.60 -4.84 -11.12
C LYS A 35 9.24 -3.53 -11.60
N ILE A 36 9.87 -2.77 -10.72
CA ILE A 36 10.32 -1.42 -11.06
C ILE A 36 11.84 -1.25 -11.11
N GLY A 37 12.60 -2.32 -10.82
CA GLY A 37 14.06 -2.29 -10.95
C GLY A 37 14.81 -1.50 -9.89
N ILE A 38 14.19 -1.22 -8.75
CA ILE A 38 14.85 -0.63 -7.58
C ILE A 38 15.11 -1.75 -6.58
N GLY A 39 16.29 -1.76 -5.94
CA GLY A 39 16.63 -2.83 -5.00
C GLY A 39 15.64 -2.93 -3.83
N ALA A 40 15.28 -4.16 -3.46
CA ALA A 40 14.31 -4.41 -2.39
C ALA A 40 14.76 -3.81 -1.06
N ASP A 41 16.02 -3.92 -0.71
CA ASP A 41 16.57 -3.37 0.54
C ASP A 41 16.44 -1.86 0.58
N ARG A 42 16.62 -1.20 -0.56
CA ARG A 42 16.49 0.24 -0.65
C ARG A 42 15.03 0.66 -0.51
N ILE A 43 14.11 -0.06 -1.15
CA ILE A 43 12.69 0.22 -1.02
C ILE A 43 12.26 0.08 0.43
N ALA A 44 12.61 -1.03 1.08
CA ALA A 44 12.26 -1.28 2.47
C ALA A 44 12.85 -0.21 3.40
N ALA A 45 14.10 0.18 3.18
CA ALA A 45 14.75 1.19 4.00
C ALA A 45 14.06 2.55 3.91
N GLU A 46 13.72 2.99 2.71
CA GLU A 46 13.04 4.28 2.52
C GLU A 46 11.62 4.27 3.10
N VAL A 47 10.89 3.18 2.94
CA VAL A 47 9.55 3.03 3.49
C VAL A 47 9.60 3.05 5.02
N LEU A 48 10.53 2.32 5.64
CA LEU A 48 10.70 2.31 7.09
C LEU A 48 11.13 3.67 7.62
N LYS A 49 11.99 4.36 6.89
CA LYS A 49 12.40 5.72 7.24
C LYS A 49 11.21 6.68 7.29
N ARG A 50 10.30 6.56 6.32
CA ARG A 50 9.06 7.35 6.33
C ARG A 50 8.19 6.99 7.54
N GLU A 51 8.09 5.72 7.90
CA GLU A 51 7.33 5.27 9.06
C GLU A 51 7.87 5.81 10.36
N GLU A 52 9.18 6.01 10.48
CA GLU A 52 9.81 6.59 11.67
C GLU A 52 9.39 8.03 11.92
N LEU A 53 9.03 8.77 10.86
CA LEU A 53 8.55 10.15 10.98
C LEU A 53 7.11 10.22 11.51
N GLY A 54 6.38 9.13 11.44
CA GLY A 54 5.00 9.02 11.87
C GLY A 54 4.33 7.86 11.14
N SER A 55 3.52 7.10 11.84
CA SER A 55 2.88 5.92 11.26
C SER A 55 1.99 6.27 10.06
N THR A 56 2.08 5.46 9.02
CA THR A 56 1.15 5.51 7.88
C THR A 56 -0.10 4.64 8.09
N GLY A 57 -0.28 4.10 9.30
CA GLY A 57 -1.53 3.48 9.73
C GLY A 57 -2.56 4.58 9.98
N VAL A 58 -3.47 4.74 9.02
CA VAL A 58 -4.39 5.89 8.98
C VAL A 58 -5.69 5.69 9.77
N GLY A 59 -5.86 4.53 10.39
CA GLY A 59 -7.05 4.16 11.12
C GLY A 59 -7.94 3.20 10.34
N GLY A 60 -8.89 2.59 11.03
CA GLY A 60 -9.83 1.65 10.41
C GLY A 60 -9.18 0.34 9.94
N GLY A 61 -8.00 -0.01 10.47
CA GLY A 61 -7.29 -1.22 10.07
C GLY A 61 -6.51 -1.10 8.78
N VAL A 62 -6.23 0.12 8.32
CA VAL A 62 -5.58 0.40 7.04
C VAL A 62 -4.26 1.11 7.24
N ALA A 63 -3.23 0.73 6.49
CA ALA A 63 -1.97 1.46 6.40
C ALA A 63 -1.63 1.75 4.95
N ILE A 64 -1.02 2.91 4.71
CA ILE A 64 -0.62 3.34 3.37
C ILE A 64 0.87 3.74 3.41
N PRO A 65 1.78 2.74 3.60
CA PRO A 65 3.20 3.03 3.55
C PRO A 65 3.58 3.53 2.17
N HIS A 66 4.43 4.53 2.12
CA HIS A 66 4.86 5.11 0.84
C HIS A 66 6.24 5.73 0.97
N ALA A 67 6.90 5.88 -0.17
CA ALA A 67 8.19 6.53 -0.25
C ALA A 67 8.41 7.05 -1.67
N ARG A 68 9.36 7.98 -1.81
CA ARG A 68 9.70 8.61 -3.09
C ARG A 68 11.05 8.10 -3.57
N PHE A 69 11.16 7.94 -4.90
CA PHE A 69 12.39 7.43 -5.53
C PHE A 69 12.66 8.19 -6.82
N GLN A 70 13.91 8.57 -7.03
CA GLN A 70 14.33 9.19 -8.29
C GLN A 70 14.15 8.23 -9.47
N GLN A 71 14.33 6.95 -9.22
CA GLN A 71 14.23 5.91 -10.25
C GLN A 71 12.80 5.61 -10.65
N ALA A 72 11.81 6.00 -9.86
CA ALA A 72 10.41 5.78 -10.19
C ALA A 72 9.97 6.81 -11.23
N LYS A 73 9.45 6.34 -12.36
CA LYS A 73 8.97 7.20 -13.44
C LYS A 73 7.50 7.58 -13.30
N ALA A 74 6.76 6.75 -12.59
CA ALA A 74 5.34 6.92 -12.36
C ALA A 74 4.98 6.28 -11.02
N PRO A 75 3.85 6.64 -10.40
CA PRO A 75 3.39 5.96 -9.20
C PRO A 75 3.20 4.46 -9.46
N PHE A 76 3.58 3.65 -8.47
CA PHE A 76 3.44 2.20 -8.52
C PHE A 76 2.90 1.72 -7.18
N GLY A 77 1.84 0.91 -7.21
CA GLY A 77 1.16 0.44 -6.01
C GLY A 77 1.10 -1.07 -5.89
N LEU A 78 1.09 -1.53 -4.65
CA LEU A 78 0.83 -2.90 -4.27
C LEU A 78 -0.20 -2.89 -3.15
N LEU A 79 -1.11 -3.85 -3.14
CA LEU A 79 -2.11 -3.99 -2.09
C LEU A 79 -1.99 -5.38 -1.47
N ALA A 80 -2.02 -5.44 -0.14
CA ALA A 80 -2.02 -6.71 0.57
C ALA A 80 -3.12 -6.72 1.62
N ARG A 81 -3.87 -7.83 1.69
CA ARG A 81 -4.69 -8.16 2.83
C ARG A 81 -3.90 -9.15 3.68
N LEU A 82 -3.69 -8.81 4.95
CA LEU A 82 -2.91 -9.64 5.85
C LEU A 82 -3.76 -10.79 6.39
N LYS A 83 -3.14 -11.94 6.57
CA LYS A 83 -3.81 -13.11 7.14
C LYS A 83 -4.27 -12.84 8.57
N LYS A 84 -3.46 -12.11 9.35
CA LYS A 84 -3.79 -11.69 10.70
C LYS A 84 -3.50 -10.20 10.84
N PRO A 85 -4.35 -9.45 11.55
CA PRO A 85 -4.05 -8.05 11.84
C PRO A 85 -2.78 -7.93 12.68
N ILE A 86 -2.04 -6.85 12.45
CA ILE A 86 -0.77 -6.59 13.15
C ILE A 86 -0.81 -5.25 13.84
N ASP A 87 -0.01 -5.11 14.91
CA ASP A 87 0.25 -3.80 15.51
C ASP A 87 1.12 -3.00 14.55
N TYR A 88 0.60 -1.87 14.11
CA TYR A 88 1.25 -1.00 13.14
C TYR A 88 1.55 0.38 13.71
N ASP A 89 1.31 0.59 14.99
CA ASP A 89 1.36 1.91 15.63
C ASP A 89 0.44 2.92 14.93
N ALA A 90 -0.73 2.44 14.48
CA ALA A 90 -1.68 3.27 13.76
C ALA A 90 -2.20 4.41 14.64
N VAL A 91 -2.65 5.49 13.99
CA VAL A 91 -3.11 6.70 14.67
C VAL A 91 -4.27 6.45 15.65
N ASP A 92 -5.10 5.43 15.39
CA ASP A 92 -6.22 5.06 16.26
C ASP A 92 -5.89 3.91 17.23
N GLY A 93 -4.65 3.43 17.21
CA GLY A 93 -4.19 2.33 18.07
C GLY A 93 -4.74 0.96 17.71
N LYS A 94 -5.51 0.84 16.63
CA LYS A 94 -6.09 -0.44 16.21
C LYS A 94 -5.16 -1.22 15.30
N PRO A 95 -5.23 -2.57 15.31
CA PRO A 95 -4.44 -3.40 14.41
C PRO A 95 -4.76 -3.14 12.94
N VAL A 96 -3.79 -3.39 12.07
CA VAL A 96 -3.88 -3.19 10.62
C VAL A 96 -3.92 -4.54 9.92
N ASP A 97 -4.85 -4.70 8.98
CA ASP A 97 -4.99 -5.90 8.15
C ASP A 97 -4.99 -5.60 6.64
N ILE A 98 -5.02 -4.32 6.25
CA ILE A 98 -4.94 -3.91 4.85
C ILE A 98 -3.76 -2.95 4.70
N VAL A 99 -2.81 -3.31 3.85
CA VAL A 99 -1.61 -2.50 3.59
C VAL A 99 -1.55 -2.15 2.10
N SER A 100 -1.51 -0.86 1.81
CA SER A 100 -1.36 -0.34 0.45
C SER A 100 -0.01 0.36 0.35
N LEU A 101 0.96 -0.29 -0.29
CA LEU A 101 2.28 0.30 -0.52
C LEU A 101 2.25 1.16 -1.77
N LEU A 102 2.78 2.37 -1.67
CA LEU A 102 2.84 3.30 -2.79
C LEU A 102 4.27 3.79 -2.98
N LEU A 103 4.82 3.57 -4.16
CA LEU A 103 6.13 4.08 -4.55
C LEU A 103 5.92 5.23 -5.53
N LEU A 104 6.47 6.38 -5.21
CA LEU A 104 6.17 7.63 -5.91
C LEU A 104 7.43 8.21 -6.56
N PRO A 105 7.28 8.87 -7.73
CA PRO A 105 8.41 9.61 -8.31
C PRO A 105 8.85 10.74 -7.39
N GLU A 106 10.14 11.05 -7.43
CA GLU A 106 10.70 12.20 -6.75
C GLU A 106 10.76 13.38 -7.73
N GLY A 107 10.65 14.61 -7.22
CA GLY A 107 10.82 15.83 -8.02
C GLY A 107 9.54 16.33 -8.66
N SER A 108 9.57 16.61 -9.97
CA SER A 108 8.53 17.39 -10.67
C SER A 108 7.17 16.73 -10.84
N GLY A 109 6.97 15.51 -10.36
CA GLY A 109 5.69 14.79 -10.45
C GLY A 109 4.73 15.06 -9.30
N GLY A 110 4.83 16.20 -8.61
CA GLY A 110 4.09 16.47 -7.37
C GLY A 110 2.58 16.27 -7.47
N GLU A 111 1.95 16.68 -8.57
CA GLU A 111 0.51 16.51 -8.76
C GLU A 111 0.12 15.03 -8.89
N GLN A 112 0.90 14.26 -9.64
CA GLN A 112 0.67 12.82 -9.77
C GLN A 112 0.85 12.10 -8.44
N GLN A 113 1.85 12.49 -7.66
CA GLN A 113 2.10 11.91 -6.34
C GLN A 113 0.92 12.14 -5.41
N LEU A 114 0.46 13.39 -5.31
CA LEU A 114 -0.68 13.75 -4.48
C LEU A 114 -1.95 13.08 -4.99
N GLY A 115 -2.14 13.01 -6.31
CA GLY A 115 -3.29 12.37 -6.92
C GLY A 115 -3.38 10.88 -6.61
N ALA A 116 -2.27 10.16 -6.71
CA ALA A 116 -2.23 8.73 -6.41
C ALA A 116 -2.52 8.46 -4.94
N LEU A 117 -1.84 9.19 -4.05
CA LEU A 117 -2.03 9.03 -2.61
C LEU A 117 -3.46 9.39 -2.19
N ALA A 118 -4.01 10.48 -2.72
CA ALA A 118 -5.37 10.92 -2.42
C ALA A 118 -6.41 9.89 -2.91
N SER A 119 -6.21 9.31 -4.08
CA SER A 119 -7.14 8.33 -4.64
C SER A 119 -7.22 7.09 -3.77
N ILE A 120 -6.08 6.52 -3.38
CA ILE A 120 -6.06 5.32 -2.56
C ILE A 120 -6.56 5.61 -1.13
N ALA A 121 -6.19 6.75 -0.56
CA ALA A 121 -6.63 7.14 0.78
C ALA A 121 -8.15 7.31 0.84
N ARG A 122 -8.74 7.92 -0.19
CA ARG A 122 -10.19 8.12 -0.25
C ARG A 122 -10.92 6.78 -0.29
N LYS A 123 -10.47 5.85 -1.14
CA LYS A 123 -11.08 4.52 -1.23
C LYS A 123 -10.97 3.77 0.09
N LEU A 124 -9.79 3.77 0.68
CA LEU A 124 -9.54 2.98 1.90
C LEU A 124 -10.12 3.61 3.16
N ARG A 125 -10.58 4.86 3.11
CA ARG A 125 -11.34 5.47 4.22
C ARG A 125 -12.84 5.19 4.12
N THR A 126 -13.31 4.64 3.02
CA THR A 126 -14.73 4.33 2.82
C THR A 126 -15.06 2.99 3.49
N PRO A 127 -15.88 2.95 4.55
CA PRO A 127 -16.14 1.71 5.30
C PRO A 127 -16.68 0.57 4.43
N ALA A 128 -17.54 0.88 3.45
CA ALA A 128 -18.07 -0.13 2.55
C ALA A 128 -16.97 -0.78 1.70
N VAL A 129 -15.95 -0.01 1.31
CA VAL A 129 -14.82 -0.53 0.54
C VAL A 129 -13.95 -1.45 1.40
N THR A 130 -13.59 -1.04 2.60
CA THR A 130 -12.76 -1.88 3.46
C THR A 130 -13.48 -3.14 3.88
N ALA A 131 -14.78 -3.07 4.14
CA ALA A 131 -15.58 -4.26 4.42
C ALA A 131 -15.58 -5.23 3.23
N ALA A 132 -15.74 -4.71 2.01
CA ALA A 132 -15.70 -5.53 0.80
C ALA A 132 -14.32 -6.15 0.57
N LEU A 133 -13.25 -5.43 0.84
CA LEU A 133 -11.87 -5.95 0.74
C LEU A 133 -11.65 -7.10 1.72
N ARG A 134 -12.14 -6.96 2.96
CA ARG A 134 -12.01 -7.99 3.98
C ARG A 134 -12.84 -9.23 3.65
N GLY A 135 -13.96 -9.06 2.96
CA GLY A 135 -14.81 -10.17 2.52
C GLY A 135 -14.49 -10.72 1.14
N ALA A 136 -13.50 -10.17 0.45
CA ALA A 136 -13.16 -10.59 -0.91
C ALA A 136 -12.68 -12.05 -0.93
N ARG A 137 -13.11 -12.78 -1.96
CA ARG A 137 -12.82 -14.22 -2.10
C ARG A 137 -11.44 -14.46 -2.69
N ASP A 138 -10.94 -13.55 -3.51
CA ASP A 138 -9.65 -13.67 -4.19
C ASP A 138 -9.07 -12.29 -4.49
N SER A 139 -7.86 -12.25 -5.03
CA SER A 139 -7.17 -11.01 -5.33
C SER A 139 -7.87 -10.19 -6.42
N MET A 140 -8.49 -10.86 -7.40
CA MET A 140 -9.22 -10.16 -8.45
C MET A 140 -10.46 -9.45 -7.90
N ASP A 141 -11.14 -10.05 -6.95
CA ASP A 141 -12.28 -9.46 -6.27
C ASP A 141 -11.87 -8.20 -5.51
N MET A 142 -10.73 -8.26 -4.82
CA MET A 142 -10.14 -7.09 -4.16
C MET A 142 -9.80 -5.99 -5.17
N TYR A 143 -9.17 -6.36 -6.27
CA TYR A 143 -8.79 -5.40 -7.30
C TYR A 143 -10.00 -4.67 -7.87
N ARG A 144 -11.06 -5.41 -8.20
CA ARG A 144 -12.30 -4.83 -8.71
C ARG A 144 -12.95 -3.88 -7.71
N THR A 145 -12.94 -4.25 -6.43
CA THR A 145 -13.47 -3.40 -5.37
C THR A 145 -12.75 -2.06 -5.33
N LEU A 146 -11.41 -2.06 -5.42
CA LEU A 146 -10.63 -0.83 -5.38
C LEU A 146 -10.75 0.01 -6.63
N THR A 147 -10.88 -0.63 -7.79
CA THR A 147 -10.87 0.10 -9.08
C THR A 147 -12.25 0.45 -9.60
N SER A 148 -13.31 -0.03 -8.96
CA SER A 148 -14.68 0.35 -9.34
C SER A 148 -14.97 1.79 -8.92
N ASP A 149 -15.81 2.44 -9.67
CA ASP A 149 -16.22 3.82 -9.40
C ASP A 149 -17.24 3.94 -8.25
#